data_932f07860736bd1b359a216a410d8378
#
_entry.id   932f07860736bd1b359a216a410d8378
#
_cell.length_a   1.000
_cell.length_b   1.000
_cell.length_c   1.000
_cell.angle_alpha   90.00
_cell.angle_beta   90.00
_cell.angle_gamma   90.00
#
_symmetry.space_group_name_H-M   'P 1'
#
loop_
_entity.id
_entity.type
_entity.pdbx_description
1 polymer ?
#
loop_
_entity_poly.entity_id
_entity_poly.type
_entity_poly.pdbx_seq_one_letter_code
_entity_poly.pdbx_strand_id
1 'polypeptide(L)'
;MSVTKTLITAIPTKEEGKVVNWYVDFKYEKGTEGEADYHSNVFHKNIPAVRQKPRKTINNFTPKAEADWSKADIIAICPIALWDEVFDVQYDQVITKPEKERTENTSYVIPD
;
A
#
# COMPACT_ATOMS: atom_id res chain seq x y z
N MET A 1 4.52 17.99 5.22
CA MET A 1 3.34 17.64 4.44
C MET A 1 2.81 16.32 4.90
N SER A 2 1.53 16.22 5.11
CA SER A 2 0.99 14.96 5.57
C SER A 2 0.60 14.08 4.39
N VAL A 3 0.58 12.79 4.66
CA VAL A 3 0.21 11.80 3.65
C VAL A 3 -1.25 11.46 3.84
N THR A 4 -2.00 11.48 2.75
CA THR A 4 -3.40 11.07 2.77
C THR A 4 -3.47 9.63 2.33
N LYS A 5 -4.16 8.81 3.12
CA LYS A 5 -4.29 7.38 2.84
C LYS A 5 -5.74 7.02 2.68
N THR A 6 -6.08 6.38 1.58
CA THR A 6 -7.46 6.07 1.27
C THR A 6 -7.60 4.60 0.88
N LEU A 7 -8.50 3.91 1.55
CA LEU A 7 -8.84 2.55 1.15
C LEU A 7 -9.79 2.65 -0.04
N ILE A 8 -9.32 2.25 -1.21
CA ILE A 8 -10.10 2.38 -2.43
C ILE A 8 -10.99 1.19 -2.65
N THR A 9 -10.42 0.00 -2.50
CA THR A 9 -11.13 -1.23 -2.81
C THR A 9 -10.84 -2.25 -1.75
N ALA A 10 -11.86 -3.00 -1.38
CA ALA A 10 -11.69 -4.14 -0.48
C ALA A 10 -12.62 -5.22 -0.97
N ILE A 11 -12.06 -6.31 -1.46
CA ILE A 11 -12.83 -7.40 -2.04
C ILE A 11 -12.61 -8.64 -1.20
N PRO A 12 -13.66 -9.20 -0.62
CA PRO A 12 -13.52 -10.38 0.22
C PRO A 12 -13.56 -11.67 -0.58
N THR A 13 -12.82 -12.64 -0.11
CA THR A 13 -12.99 -14.02 -0.54
C THR A 13 -13.61 -14.76 0.64
N LYS A 14 -14.67 -15.47 0.39
CA LYS A 14 -15.42 -16.09 1.48
C LYS A 14 -15.40 -17.61 1.37
N GLU A 15 -15.39 -18.25 2.53
CA GLU A 15 -15.57 -19.69 2.63
C GLU A 15 -16.54 -19.95 3.74
N GLU A 16 -17.59 -20.68 3.46
CA GLU A 16 -18.60 -21.02 4.44
C GLU A 16 -19.17 -19.78 5.12
N GLY A 17 -19.36 -18.73 4.33
CA GLY A 17 -19.97 -17.52 4.83
C GLY A 17 -19.05 -16.59 5.59
N LYS A 18 -17.78 -16.95 5.73
CA LYS A 18 -16.82 -16.12 6.45
C LYS A 18 -15.75 -15.62 5.49
N VAL A 19 -15.29 -14.42 5.74
CA VAL A 19 -14.24 -13.84 4.91
C VAL A 19 -12.92 -14.48 5.31
N VAL A 20 -12.23 -15.03 4.33
CA VAL A 20 -10.95 -15.68 4.58
C VAL A 20 -9.80 -14.97 3.88
N ASN A 21 -10.10 -13.96 3.10
CA ASN A 21 -9.05 -13.17 2.44
C ASN A 21 -9.64 -11.82 2.04
N TRP A 22 -8.89 -10.77 2.24
CA TRP A 22 -9.25 -9.44 1.75
C TRP A 22 -8.23 -9.03 0.70
N TYR A 23 -8.71 -8.68 -0.48
CA TYR A 23 -7.87 -8.04 -1.48
C TYR A 23 -8.13 -6.54 -1.36
N VAL A 24 -7.09 -5.77 -1.10
CA VAL A 24 -7.26 -4.34 -0.86
C VAL A 24 -6.40 -3.52 -1.82
N ASP A 25 -6.94 -2.38 -2.21
CA ASP A 25 -6.21 -1.35 -2.90
C ASP A 25 -6.19 -0.14 -2.00
N PHE A 26 -5.01 0.32 -1.65
CA PHE A 26 -4.85 1.42 -0.70
C PHE A 26 -4.04 2.52 -1.37
N LYS A 27 -4.62 3.72 -1.45
CA LYS A 27 -3.98 4.82 -2.14
C LYS A 27 -3.27 5.74 -1.16
N TYR A 28 -2.04 6.08 -1.48
CA TYR A 28 -1.25 7.05 -0.72
C TYR A 28 -1.04 8.27 -1.59
N GLU A 29 -1.21 9.45 -1.00
CA GLU A 29 -1.00 10.71 -1.71
C GLU A 29 -0.21 11.67 -0.83
N LYS A 30 0.72 12.39 -1.42
CA LYS A 30 1.48 13.39 -0.71
C LYS A 30 1.69 14.57 -1.65
N GLY A 31 1.59 15.78 -1.13
CA GLY A 31 1.69 16.97 -1.94
C GLY A 31 0.33 17.42 -2.42
N THR A 32 0.31 18.37 -3.33
CA THR A 32 -0.93 18.93 -3.86
C THR A 32 -1.09 18.49 -5.31
N GLU A 33 -2.23 17.88 -5.60
CA GLU A 33 -2.50 17.39 -6.94
C GLU A 33 -2.35 18.51 -7.95
N GLY A 34 -1.63 18.24 -9.02
CA GLY A 34 -1.34 19.24 -10.04
C GLY A 34 -0.04 19.98 -9.82
N GLU A 35 0.56 19.85 -8.65
CA GLU A 35 1.82 20.52 -8.36
C GLU A 35 2.99 19.59 -8.54
N ALA A 36 4.17 20.16 -8.65
CA ALA A 36 5.36 19.36 -8.91
C ALA A 36 5.74 18.45 -7.76
N ASP A 37 5.30 18.78 -6.55
CA ASP A 37 5.63 17.99 -5.39
C ASP A 37 4.58 16.89 -5.11
N TYR A 38 3.62 16.73 -5.99
CA TYR A 38 2.58 15.72 -5.78
C TYR A 38 3.06 14.36 -6.24
N HIS A 39 2.80 13.37 -5.43
CA HIS A 39 3.07 11.99 -5.81
C HIS A 39 2.03 11.10 -5.14
N SER A 40 1.54 10.14 -5.89
CA SER A 40 0.59 9.18 -5.34
C SER A 40 0.97 7.79 -5.81
N ASN A 41 0.56 6.81 -5.05
CA ASN A 41 0.75 5.42 -5.42
C ASN A 41 -0.36 4.59 -4.81
N VAL A 42 -0.65 3.47 -5.45
CA VAL A 42 -1.68 2.57 -4.95
C VAL A 42 -1.00 1.26 -4.61
N PHE A 43 -1.21 0.80 -3.40
CA PHE A 43 -0.67 -0.47 -2.95
C PHE A 43 -1.76 -1.53 -2.98
N HIS A 44 -1.42 -2.69 -3.50
CA HIS A 44 -2.36 -3.80 -3.63
C HIS A 44 -1.87 -4.94 -2.80
N LYS A 45 -2.76 -5.60 -2.09
CA LYS A 45 -2.33 -6.72 -1.27
C LYS A 45 -3.47 -7.67 -0.99
N ASN A 46 -3.14 -8.97 -1.01
CA ASN A 46 -4.03 -9.99 -0.49
C ASN A 46 -3.67 -10.21 0.96
N ILE A 47 -4.66 -10.13 1.83
CA ILE A 47 -4.45 -10.28 3.25
C ILE A 47 -5.26 -11.50 3.72
N PRO A 48 -4.61 -12.63 3.90
CA PRO A 48 -5.33 -13.84 4.26
C PRO A 48 -5.63 -13.90 5.74
N ALA A 49 -6.68 -14.61 6.06
CA ALA A 49 -7.03 -14.87 7.45
C ALA A 49 -6.04 -15.86 8.05
N VAL A 50 -6.08 -15.93 9.36
CA VAL A 50 -5.28 -16.91 10.07
C VAL A 50 -5.67 -18.30 9.63
N ARG A 51 -4.68 -19.09 9.27
CA ARG A 51 -4.91 -20.47 8.93
C ARG A 51 -4.27 -21.31 9.97
N GLN A 52 -4.95 -22.34 10.35
CA GLN A 52 -4.43 -23.22 11.36
C GLN A 52 -3.53 -24.20 10.73
N LYS A 53 -2.36 -23.81 10.35
CA LYS A 53 -1.38 -24.70 9.82
C LYS A 53 -0.29 -24.86 10.81
N PRO A 54 0.30 -26.00 10.85
CA PRO A 54 1.33 -26.25 11.81
C PRO A 54 2.53 -25.36 11.66
N ARG A 55 2.79 -24.85 10.50
CA ARG A 55 3.93 -24.06 10.34
C ARG A 55 3.61 -22.67 10.20
N LYS A 56 4.35 -21.77 10.42
CA LYS A 56 4.27 -20.43 10.11
C LYS A 56 2.93 -19.92 9.90
N THR A 57 2.28 -19.51 10.85
CA THR A 57 0.99 -18.91 10.75
C THR A 57 1.15 -17.43 10.61
N ILE A 58 0.62 -16.89 9.55
CA ILE A 58 0.58 -15.47 9.44
C ILE A 58 -0.76 -15.05 9.95
N ASN A 59 -0.78 -14.48 11.13
CA ASN A 59 -2.02 -14.13 11.78
C ASN A 59 -2.42 -12.75 11.42
N ASN A 60 -3.15 -12.59 10.33
CA ASN A 60 -3.63 -11.28 9.96
C ASN A 60 -4.97 -10.99 10.58
N PHE A 61 -5.90 -11.93 10.51
CA PHE A 61 -7.21 -11.72 11.13
C PHE A 61 -7.91 -13.07 11.27
N THR A 62 -8.97 -13.06 12.10
CA THR A 62 -9.79 -14.24 12.30
C THR A 62 -10.97 -14.20 11.34
N PRO A 63 -11.29 -15.28 10.65
CA PRO A 63 -12.41 -15.27 9.72
C PRO A 63 -13.72 -14.94 10.45
N LYS A 64 -14.51 -14.09 9.82
CA LYS A 64 -15.84 -13.77 10.34
C LYS A 64 -16.72 -13.36 9.18
N ALA A 65 -18.01 -13.29 9.42
CA ALA A 65 -18.97 -12.97 8.37
C ALA A 65 -18.72 -11.60 7.80
N GLU A 66 -18.99 -11.45 6.51
CA GLU A 66 -18.73 -10.18 5.84
C GLU A 66 -19.47 -9.03 6.54
N ALA A 67 -20.69 -9.27 6.99
CA ALA A 67 -21.48 -8.21 7.62
C ALA A 67 -20.86 -7.72 8.93
N ASP A 68 -19.96 -8.48 9.50
CA ASP A 68 -19.30 -8.10 10.76
C ASP A 68 -18.06 -7.27 10.54
N TRP A 69 -17.70 -7.01 9.31
CA TRP A 69 -16.53 -6.22 8.99
C TRP A 69 -16.89 -4.76 8.74
N SER A 70 -16.16 -3.85 9.37
CA SER A 70 -16.31 -2.43 9.09
C SER A 70 -15.10 -1.97 8.31
N LYS A 71 -15.17 -0.76 7.78
CA LYS A 71 -14.04 -0.19 7.07
C LYS A 71 -12.83 -0.09 8.00
N ALA A 72 -13.06 0.28 9.24
CA ALA A 72 -11.97 0.39 10.21
C ALA A 72 -11.32 -0.95 10.46
N ASP A 73 -12.11 -2.03 10.49
CA ASP A 73 -11.56 -3.36 10.69
C ASP A 73 -10.65 -3.75 9.54
N ILE A 74 -11.05 -3.42 8.32
CA ILE A 74 -10.26 -3.74 7.15
C ILE A 74 -8.94 -2.96 7.16
N ILE A 75 -9.02 -1.68 7.50
CA ILE A 75 -7.81 -0.86 7.57
C ILE A 75 -6.87 -1.39 8.64
N ALA A 76 -7.42 -1.89 9.73
CA ALA A 76 -6.60 -2.35 10.84
C ALA A 76 -5.72 -3.54 10.47
N ILE A 77 -6.13 -4.35 9.50
CA ILE A 77 -5.34 -5.51 9.11
C ILE A 77 -4.37 -5.18 7.98
N CYS A 78 -4.43 -3.97 7.42
CA CYS A 78 -3.53 -3.59 6.33
C CYS A 78 -2.16 -3.27 6.89
N PRO A 79 -1.08 -3.71 6.24
CA PRO A 79 0.28 -3.45 6.72
C PRO A 79 0.71 -2.01 6.39
N ILE A 80 0.01 -1.06 6.98
CA ILE A 80 0.20 0.34 6.64
C ILE A 80 1.60 0.85 7.00
N ALA A 81 2.15 0.35 8.10
CA ALA A 81 3.48 0.81 8.51
C ALA A 81 4.51 0.46 7.44
N LEU A 82 4.38 -0.72 6.85
CA LEU A 82 5.29 -1.12 5.80
C LEU A 82 5.09 -0.27 4.54
N TRP A 83 3.83 -0.02 4.21
CA TRP A 83 3.53 0.81 3.05
C TRP A 83 3.98 2.25 3.24
N ASP A 84 3.93 2.76 4.48
CA ASP A 84 4.43 4.09 4.77
C ASP A 84 5.90 4.20 4.41
N GLU A 85 6.69 3.20 4.81
CA GLU A 85 8.10 3.20 4.49
C GLU A 85 8.35 3.18 2.99
N VAL A 86 7.63 2.30 2.30
CA VAL A 86 7.81 2.17 0.86
C VAL A 86 7.41 3.46 0.15
N PHE A 87 6.30 4.05 0.58
CA PHE A 87 5.84 5.27 -0.06
C PHE A 87 6.81 6.43 0.17
N ASP A 88 7.37 6.53 1.37
CA ASP A 88 8.31 7.59 1.67
C ASP A 88 9.56 7.48 0.79
N VAL A 89 10.05 6.26 0.61
CA VAL A 89 11.20 6.04 -0.26
C VAL A 89 10.85 6.41 -1.69
N GLN A 90 9.67 6.00 -2.16
CA GLN A 90 9.25 6.32 -3.52
C GLN A 90 9.10 7.82 -3.71
N TYR A 91 8.50 8.49 -2.73
CA TYR A 91 8.30 9.91 -2.81
C TYR A 91 9.65 10.62 -2.93
N ASP A 92 10.59 10.24 -2.10
CA ASP A 92 11.90 10.83 -2.13
C ASP A 92 12.57 10.64 -3.48
N GLN A 93 12.44 9.43 -4.04
CA GLN A 93 13.05 9.15 -5.32
C GLN A 93 12.40 9.90 -6.46
N VAL A 94 11.08 10.04 -6.42
CA VAL A 94 10.37 10.68 -7.51
C VAL A 94 10.46 12.21 -7.43
N ILE A 95 10.40 12.76 -6.25
CA ILE A 95 10.32 14.20 -6.08
C ILE A 95 11.70 14.85 -5.92
N THR A 96 12.54 14.22 -5.16
CA THR A 96 13.81 14.84 -4.80
C THR A 96 14.95 14.43 -5.70
N LYS A 97 15.05 13.14 -5.97
CA LYS A 97 16.19 12.64 -6.70
C LYS A 97 16.17 12.75 -8.22
N PRO A 98 15.01 12.77 -8.87
CA PRO A 98 15.00 12.70 -10.33
C PRO A 98 15.78 13.79 -10.99
N GLU A 99 15.73 14.97 -10.44
CA GLU A 99 16.43 16.08 -11.03
C GLU A 99 17.93 15.85 -10.98
N LYS A 100 18.40 15.38 -9.84
CA LYS A 100 19.79 15.10 -9.67
C LYS A 100 20.21 13.94 -10.55
N GLU A 101 19.40 12.91 -10.62
CA GLU A 101 19.72 11.78 -11.46
C GLU A 101 19.76 12.13 -12.93
N ARG A 102 18.84 12.98 -13.34
CA ARG A 102 18.83 13.40 -14.73
C ARG A 102 20.08 14.15 -15.07
N THR A 103 20.53 14.99 -14.18
CA THR A 103 21.76 15.73 -14.40
C THR A 103 22.95 14.80 -14.49
N GLU A 104 22.99 13.83 -13.62
CA GLU A 104 24.07 12.86 -13.63
C GLU A 104 24.03 12.00 -14.87
N ASN A 105 22.86 11.58 -15.26
CA ASN A 105 22.73 10.77 -16.44
C ASN A 105 23.10 11.51 -17.68
N THR A 106 22.75 12.76 -17.75
CA THR A 106 23.14 13.59 -18.88
C THR A 106 24.64 13.69 -18.98
N SER A 107 25.25 13.90 -17.84
CA SER A 107 26.68 13.98 -17.79
C SER A 107 27.31 12.69 -18.21
N TYR A 108 26.70 11.61 -17.84
CA TYR A 108 27.23 10.30 -18.08
C TYR A 108 27.10 9.90 -19.55
N VAL A 109 26.01 10.25 -20.14
CA VAL A 109 25.73 9.83 -21.50
C VAL A 109 26.48 10.59 -22.52
N ILE A 110 26.77 11.80 -22.23
CA ILE A 110 27.38 12.65 -23.19
C ILE A 110 28.78 12.41 -23.51
N PRO A 111 29.55 11.77 -22.77
CA PRO A 111 30.95 11.71 -23.11
C PRO A 111 31.22 11.02 -24.39
N ASP A 112 30.46 10.78 -25.15
CA ASP A 112 30.81 10.26 -26.33
C ASP A 112 31.01 11.24 -27.32
#